data_3a2558aa30867e6daef31063a77b41ff
#
_entry.id   3a2558aa30867e6daef31063a77b41ff
#
_cell.length_a   1.000
_cell.length_b   1.000
_cell.length_c   1.000
_cell.angle_alpha   90.00
_cell.angle_beta   90.00
_cell.angle_gamma   90.00
#
_symmetry.space_group_name_H-M   'P 1'
#
loop_
_entity.id
_entity.type
_entity.pdbx_description
1 polymer ?
#
loop_
_entity_poly.entity_id
_entity_poly.type
_entity_poly.pdbx_seq_one_letter_code
_entity_poly.pdbx_strand_id
1 'polypeptide(L)'
;LNDKKLSGVKLCHGSDDRGFSPCVYGNVSAVDWLSELNDEMEDNPQDVVTILVENYVTPEHLEQVFIDSGLMDKVFIHEINQPWPTLQNMIDNATNLVVFWEQGGDERHPWIHDFLSHSWTTNYGEKSTSEMNCDVLRGDENQVVYHMNNWLSNQVGLADPTQAEEANDVDFLVERANECWDEHGKRPTFIAVDWWEEGDVVRAAELINLQDEAD
;
A
#
# COMPACT_ATOMS: atom_id res chain seq x y z
N LEU A 1 27.90 -18.64 -8.95
CA LEU A 1 26.46 -18.72 -9.08
C LEU A 1 25.97 -19.86 -8.21
N ASN A 2 25.50 -19.57 -7.03
CA ASN A 2 24.96 -20.58 -6.12
C ASN A 2 23.44 -20.58 -6.26
N ASP A 3 22.88 -21.67 -6.73
CA ASP A 3 21.46 -22.06 -6.68
C ASP A 3 20.98 -22.23 -5.22
N LYS A 4 21.18 -21.25 -4.39
CA LYS A 4 20.47 -21.16 -3.12
C LYS A 4 19.17 -20.43 -3.41
N LYS A 5 18.09 -21.20 -3.68
CA LYS A 5 16.73 -20.71 -3.46
C LYS A 5 16.76 -19.86 -2.18
N LEU A 6 16.43 -18.58 -2.32
CA LEU A 6 16.24 -17.68 -1.17
C LEU A 6 14.94 -18.07 -0.46
N SER A 7 14.86 -19.32 -0.01
CA SER A 7 13.71 -19.89 0.73
C SER A 7 13.53 -19.30 2.13
N GLY A 8 14.02 -18.05 2.34
CA GLY A 8 14.06 -17.42 3.64
C GLY A 8 13.38 -16.07 3.76
N VAL A 9 12.94 -15.43 2.65
CA VAL A 9 12.20 -14.17 2.73
C VAL A 9 10.75 -14.46 3.14
N LYS A 10 10.27 -13.75 4.15
CA LYS A 10 8.95 -13.97 4.75
C LYS A 10 8.20 -12.67 4.88
N LEU A 11 6.88 -12.75 4.75
CA LEU A 11 5.97 -11.70 5.13
C LEU A 11 5.68 -11.83 6.62
N CYS A 12 5.98 -10.78 7.36
CA CYS A 12 5.76 -10.74 8.79
C CYS A 12 5.78 -9.30 9.31
N HIS A 13 5.20 -9.09 10.47
CA HIS A 13 5.26 -7.82 11.15
C HIS A 13 6.30 -7.85 12.26
N GLY A 14 7.21 -6.89 12.27
CA GLY A 14 8.24 -6.74 13.31
C GLY A 14 9.21 -5.63 12.97
N SER A 15 9.77 -4.98 13.96
CA SER A 15 10.81 -3.98 13.78
C SER A 15 12.10 -4.40 14.48
N ASP A 16 13.23 -4.21 13.82
CA ASP A 16 14.56 -4.43 14.41
C ASP A 16 14.87 -3.43 15.53
N ASP A 17 14.24 -2.26 15.54
CA ASP A 17 14.52 -1.15 16.46
C ASP A 17 14.12 -1.43 17.91
N ARG A 18 13.31 -2.44 18.17
CA ARG A 18 12.82 -2.77 19.52
C ARG A 18 13.39 -4.07 20.10
N GLY A 19 14.37 -4.69 19.44
CA GLY A 19 15.01 -5.93 19.92
C GLY A 19 14.10 -7.16 19.89
N PHE A 20 12.96 -7.09 19.20
CA PHE A 20 12.12 -8.24 18.89
C PHE A 20 12.62 -8.90 17.62
N SER A 21 12.64 -10.23 17.61
CA SER A 21 12.93 -10.97 16.38
C SER A 21 11.95 -10.54 15.30
N PRO A 22 12.43 -10.13 14.12
CA PRO A 22 11.55 -9.93 12.99
C PRO A 22 10.69 -11.20 12.79
N CYS A 23 9.43 -11.03 12.38
CA CYS A 23 8.51 -12.16 12.20
C CYS A 23 7.97 -12.82 13.50
N VAL A 24 7.81 -12.08 14.57
CA VAL A 24 7.03 -12.55 15.72
C VAL A 24 5.57 -12.75 15.33
N TYR A 25 5.06 -11.88 14.44
CA TYR A 25 3.70 -11.96 13.89
C TYR A 25 3.77 -12.23 12.39
N GLY A 26 3.22 -13.37 12.00
CA GLY A 26 3.26 -13.84 10.62
C GLY A 26 4.54 -14.64 10.31
N ASN A 27 4.43 -15.58 9.40
CA ASN A 27 5.54 -16.42 8.95
C ASN A 27 5.20 -17.03 7.57
N VAL A 28 4.61 -16.22 6.71
CA VAL A 28 4.22 -16.65 5.37
C VAL A 28 5.44 -16.53 4.44
N SER A 29 5.68 -17.52 3.61
CA SER A 29 6.68 -17.44 2.55
C SER A 29 6.32 -16.29 1.59
N ALA A 30 7.25 -15.35 1.37
CA ALA A 30 7.00 -14.26 0.45
C ALA A 30 6.81 -14.75 -1.00
N VAL A 31 7.57 -15.77 -1.41
CA VAL A 31 7.42 -16.36 -2.75
C VAL A 31 6.04 -17.01 -2.90
N ASP A 32 5.57 -17.79 -1.89
CA ASP A 32 4.29 -18.48 -1.99
C ASP A 32 3.14 -17.47 -2.08
N TRP A 33 3.13 -16.44 -1.21
CA TRP A 33 2.10 -15.41 -1.22
C TRP A 33 2.10 -14.59 -2.51
N LEU A 34 3.29 -14.20 -3.00
CA LEU A 34 3.39 -13.45 -4.24
C LEU A 34 3.09 -14.30 -5.47
N SER A 35 3.27 -15.62 -5.40
CA SER A 35 2.80 -16.53 -6.46
C SER A 35 1.28 -16.59 -6.51
N GLU A 36 0.60 -16.64 -5.36
CA GLU A 36 -0.87 -16.54 -5.29
C GLU A 36 -1.34 -15.19 -5.87
N LEU A 37 -0.66 -14.09 -5.55
CA LEU A 37 -0.97 -12.79 -6.16
C LEU A 37 -0.76 -12.80 -7.67
N ASN A 38 0.29 -13.47 -8.17
CA ASN A 38 0.50 -13.60 -9.61
C ASN A 38 -0.66 -14.33 -10.29
N ASP A 39 -1.13 -15.43 -9.70
CA ASP A 39 -2.26 -16.20 -10.20
C ASP A 39 -3.54 -15.34 -10.21
N GLU A 40 -3.80 -14.58 -9.14
CA GLU A 40 -4.93 -13.64 -9.06
C GLU A 40 -4.86 -12.53 -10.13
N MET A 41 -3.69 -11.98 -10.38
CA MET A 41 -3.49 -10.98 -11.44
C MET A 41 -3.63 -11.56 -12.85
N GLU A 42 -3.32 -12.84 -13.04
CA GLU A 42 -3.57 -13.55 -14.32
C GLU A 42 -5.05 -13.80 -14.56
N ASP A 43 -5.78 -14.15 -13.51
CA ASP A 43 -7.23 -14.36 -13.57
C ASP A 43 -7.99 -13.02 -13.70
N ASN A 44 -7.42 -11.92 -13.19
CA ASN A 44 -8.00 -10.58 -13.21
C ASN A 44 -7.08 -9.55 -13.91
N PRO A 45 -6.84 -9.68 -15.23
CA PRO A 45 -5.83 -8.89 -15.95
C PRO A 45 -6.20 -7.39 -16.09
N GLN A 46 -7.39 -6.99 -15.65
CA GLN A 46 -7.85 -5.60 -15.63
C GLN A 46 -7.57 -4.89 -14.31
N ASP A 47 -7.03 -5.61 -13.33
CA ASP A 47 -6.69 -5.01 -12.04
C ASP A 47 -5.31 -4.38 -12.09
N VAL A 48 -5.16 -3.23 -11.42
CA VAL A 48 -3.88 -2.60 -11.13
C VAL A 48 -3.59 -2.75 -9.65
N VAL A 49 -2.53 -3.47 -9.33
CA VAL A 49 -2.15 -3.77 -7.96
C VAL A 49 -1.02 -2.86 -7.52
N THR A 50 -1.08 -2.38 -6.28
CA THR A 50 0.00 -1.64 -5.65
C THR A 50 0.44 -2.34 -4.37
N ILE A 51 1.74 -2.54 -4.20
CA ILE A 51 2.34 -3.12 -3.00
C ILE A 51 3.22 -2.05 -2.35
N LEU A 52 3.03 -1.81 -1.05
CA LEU A 52 3.94 -1.04 -0.21
C LEU A 52 4.71 -2.00 0.69
N VAL A 53 6.03 -2.02 0.54
CA VAL A 53 6.93 -2.93 1.26
C VAL A 53 7.68 -2.17 2.35
N GLU A 54 7.52 -2.58 3.60
CA GLU A 54 8.45 -2.19 4.66
C GLU A 54 9.80 -2.89 4.43
N ASN A 55 10.87 -2.13 4.29
CA ASN A 55 12.15 -2.59 3.72
C ASN A 55 13.10 -3.22 4.73
N TYR A 56 12.76 -4.38 5.25
CA TYR A 56 13.64 -5.20 6.09
C TYR A 56 14.49 -6.23 5.32
N VAL A 57 14.45 -6.18 3.99
CA VAL A 57 15.27 -7.01 3.09
C VAL A 57 16.07 -6.11 2.14
N THR A 58 17.03 -6.68 1.41
CA THR A 58 17.73 -5.91 0.36
C THR A 58 16.95 -5.91 -0.94
N PRO A 59 17.16 -4.92 -1.83
CA PRO A 59 16.55 -4.90 -3.16
C PRO A 59 16.79 -6.17 -3.97
N GLU A 60 18.00 -6.76 -3.88
CA GLU A 60 18.33 -8.01 -4.57
C GLU A 60 17.53 -9.21 -4.02
N HIS A 61 17.23 -9.21 -2.73
CA HIS A 61 16.37 -10.25 -2.15
C HIS A 61 14.91 -10.10 -2.62
N LEU A 62 14.41 -8.87 -2.71
CA LEU A 62 13.07 -8.61 -3.22
C LEU A 62 12.98 -8.98 -4.70
N GLU A 63 13.98 -8.58 -5.52
CA GLU A 63 14.05 -8.94 -6.94
C GLU A 63 13.95 -10.45 -7.14
N GLN A 64 14.74 -11.23 -6.38
CA GLN A 64 14.71 -12.68 -6.50
C GLN A 64 13.33 -13.27 -6.14
N VAL A 65 12.67 -12.72 -5.12
CA VAL A 65 11.31 -13.14 -4.74
C VAL A 65 10.31 -12.84 -5.85
N PHE A 66 10.42 -11.68 -6.51
CA PHE A 66 9.57 -11.31 -7.64
C PHE A 66 9.82 -12.16 -8.89
N ILE A 67 11.07 -12.54 -9.15
CA ILE A 67 11.43 -13.50 -10.21
C ILE A 67 10.84 -14.88 -9.90
N ASP A 68 11.04 -15.39 -8.69
CA ASP A 68 10.62 -16.73 -8.27
C ASP A 68 9.08 -16.86 -8.22
N SER A 69 8.36 -15.77 -7.98
CA SER A 69 6.88 -15.73 -7.97
C SER A 69 6.24 -15.44 -9.34
N GLY A 70 7.03 -15.10 -10.36
CA GLY A 70 6.52 -14.76 -11.69
C GLY A 70 6.00 -13.33 -11.87
N LEU A 71 6.12 -12.48 -10.85
CA LEU A 71 5.59 -11.11 -10.89
C LEU A 71 6.50 -10.11 -11.61
N MET A 72 7.77 -10.45 -11.87
CA MET A 72 8.76 -9.50 -12.38
C MET A 72 8.39 -8.89 -13.72
N ASP A 73 7.69 -9.61 -14.56
CA ASP A 73 7.26 -9.13 -15.90
C ASP A 73 6.06 -8.16 -15.82
N LYS A 74 5.40 -8.05 -14.64
CA LYS A 74 4.22 -7.20 -14.43
C LYS A 74 4.55 -5.87 -13.76
N VAL A 75 5.79 -5.68 -13.29
CA VAL A 75 6.16 -4.48 -12.53
C VAL A 75 6.19 -3.24 -13.43
N PHE A 76 5.61 -2.16 -12.91
CA PHE A 76 5.64 -0.85 -13.55
C PHE A 76 6.87 -0.07 -13.10
N ILE A 77 7.50 0.68 -14.00
CA ILE A 77 8.62 1.59 -13.71
C ILE A 77 8.14 3.03 -13.92
N HIS A 78 8.20 3.84 -12.89
CA HIS A 78 7.88 5.26 -12.93
C HIS A 78 9.12 6.12 -12.67
N GLU A 79 9.37 7.09 -13.53
CA GLU A 79 10.42 8.08 -13.32
C GLU A 79 9.89 9.24 -12.48
N ILE A 80 10.65 9.64 -11.45
CA ILE A 80 10.30 10.78 -10.58
C ILE A 80 10.07 12.04 -11.43
N ASN A 81 9.04 12.81 -11.09
CA ASN A 81 8.61 14.03 -11.79
C ASN A 81 8.03 13.83 -13.19
N GLN A 82 7.81 12.61 -13.64
CA GLN A 82 6.99 12.37 -14.82
C GLN A 82 5.50 12.23 -14.43
N PRO A 83 4.56 12.55 -15.33
CA PRO A 83 3.16 12.25 -15.09
C PRO A 83 2.92 10.75 -14.96
N TRP A 84 2.10 10.35 -13.98
CA TRP A 84 1.63 8.98 -13.91
C TRP A 84 0.76 8.65 -15.13
N PRO A 85 0.89 7.46 -15.73
CA PRO A 85 -0.02 7.03 -16.77
C PRO A 85 -1.41 6.77 -16.19
N THR A 86 -2.39 6.61 -17.07
CA THR A 86 -3.70 6.09 -16.66
C THR A 86 -3.59 4.61 -16.27
N LEU A 87 -4.48 4.14 -15.40
CA LEU A 87 -4.55 2.71 -15.05
C LEU A 87 -4.76 1.85 -16.31
N GLN A 88 -5.58 2.32 -17.27
CA GLN A 88 -5.77 1.65 -18.55
C GLN A 88 -4.47 1.47 -19.33
N ASN A 89 -3.59 2.46 -19.30
CA ASN A 89 -2.28 2.34 -19.97
C ASN A 89 -1.40 1.28 -19.31
N MET A 90 -1.42 1.14 -17.98
CA MET A 90 -0.71 0.07 -17.27
C MET A 90 -1.26 -1.31 -17.66
N ILE A 91 -2.58 -1.45 -17.73
CA ILE A 91 -3.28 -2.67 -18.15
C ILE A 91 -2.91 -3.05 -19.59
N ASP A 92 -3.03 -2.12 -20.51
CA ASP A 92 -2.75 -2.33 -21.95
C ASP A 92 -1.29 -2.76 -22.22
N ASN A 93 -0.37 -2.35 -21.35
CA ASN A 93 1.05 -2.71 -21.45
C ASN A 93 1.44 -3.92 -20.58
N ALA A 94 0.48 -4.53 -19.86
CA ALA A 94 0.71 -5.60 -18.91
C ALA A 94 1.79 -5.26 -17.85
N THR A 95 1.89 -3.99 -17.45
CA THR A 95 2.77 -3.48 -16.39
C THR A 95 1.91 -2.88 -15.29
N ASN A 96 1.02 -3.69 -14.75
CA ASN A 96 -0.05 -3.28 -13.84
C ASN A 96 0.24 -3.60 -12.36
N LEU A 97 1.52 -3.79 -12.01
CA LEU A 97 1.97 -3.96 -10.64
C LEU A 97 2.93 -2.82 -10.25
N VAL A 98 2.50 -1.97 -9.31
CA VAL A 98 3.31 -0.88 -8.76
C VAL A 98 3.90 -1.32 -7.42
N VAL A 99 5.22 -1.18 -7.24
CA VAL A 99 5.90 -1.57 -6.01
C VAL A 99 6.55 -0.35 -5.37
N PHE A 100 6.07 0.01 -4.19
CA PHE A 100 6.67 1.00 -3.34
C PHE A 100 7.51 0.36 -2.24
N TRP A 101 8.60 1.03 -1.94
CA TRP A 101 9.50 0.74 -0.83
C TRP A 101 9.36 1.87 0.19
N GLU A 102 9.13 1.55 1.44
CA GLU A 102 8.76 2.57 2.44
C GLU A 102 9.80 3.68 2.58
N GLN A 103 11.08 3.35 2.50
CA GLN A 103 12.16 4.32 2.61
C GLN A 103 13.30 4.02 1.64
N GLY A 104 13.64 5.04 0.86
CA GLY A 104 14.71 4.99 -0.14
C GLY A 104 14.30 4.22 -1.41
N GLY A 105 15.13 4.33 -2.40
CA GLY A 105 15.02 3.60 -3.67
C GLY A 105 16.37 2.97 -4.01
N ASP A 106 16.44 2.24 -5.09
CA ASP A 106 17.70 1.71 -5.63
C ASP A 106 17.77 1.94 -7.13
N GLU A 107 18.75 2.72 -7.59
CA GLU A 107 18.95 3.02 -9.01
C GLU A 107 19.14 1.76 -9.88
N ARG A 108 19.59 0.65 -9.29
CA ARG A 108 19.77 -0.64 -10.00
C ARG A 108 18.48 -1.42 -10.13
N HIS A 109 17.46 -1.05 -9.31
CA HIS A 109 16.15 -1.67 -9.28
C HIS A 109 15.06 -0.59 -9.46
N PRO A 110 14.96 0.05 -10.64
CA PRO A 110 14.11 1.23 -10.87
C PRO A 110 12.59 0.95 -10.74
N TRP A 111 12.21 -0.31 -10.62
CA TRP A 111 10.84 -0.75 -10.35
C TRP A 111 10.48 -0.72 -8.85
N ILE A 112 11.47 -0.55 -7.97
CA ILE A 112 11.29 -0.35 -6.53
C ILE A 112 11.26 1.15 -6.27
N HIS A 113 10.07 1.72 -6.18
CA HIS A 113 9.90 3.16 -6.03
C HIS A 113 10.04 3.58 -4.57
N ASP A 114 10.83 4.62 -4.28
CA ASP A 114 10.82 5.24 -2.95
C ASP A 114 9.45 5.87 -2.69
N PHE A 115 8.75 5.37 -1.68
CA PHE A 115 7.37 5.75 -1.41
C PHE A 115 7.22 7.25 -1.18
N LEU A 116 8.04 7.84 -0.32
CA LEU A 116 7.93 9.25 0.04
C LEU A 116 8.42 10.24 -1.03
N SER A 117 9.15 9.76 -2.04
CA SER A 117 9.47 10.56 -3.23
C SER A 117 8.30 10.68 -4.21
N HIS A 118 7.28 9.82 -4.09
CA HIS A 118 6.11 9.79 -4.97
C HIS A 118 4.81 10.14 -4.25
N SER A 119 4.83 10.12 -2.93
CA SER A 119 3.61 10.15 -2.11
C SER A 119 3.75 10.97 -0.84
N TRP A 120 2.63 11.17 -0.22
CA TRP A 120 2.50 11.70 1.12
C TRP A 120 1.37 11.00 1.87
N THR A 121 1.41 11.03 3.22
CA THR A 121 0.46 10.32 4.05
C THR A 121 -0.15 11.21 5.13
N THR A 122 -1.41 10.94 5.51
CA THR A 122 -1.98 11.52 6.72
C THR A 122 -1.42 10.89 7.99
N ASN A 123 -1.81 11.44 9.14
CA ASN A 123 -1.51 10.85 10.45
C ASN A 123 -2.03 9.42 10.57
N TYR A 124 -1.42 8.68 11.48
CA TYR A 124 -1.85 7.34 11.92
C TYR A 124 -1.54 7.16 13.41
N GLY A 125 -2.19 6.17 14.01
CA GLY A 125 -1.98 5.84 15.42
C GLY A 125 -2.99 6.50 16.35
N GLU A 126 -4.02 7.16 15.82
CA GLU A 126 -5.18 7.66 16.54
C GLU A 126 -5.88 6.52 17.27
N LYS A 127 -6.58 6.85 18.34
CA LYS A 127 -7.22 5.86 19.22
C LYS A 127 -8.74 5.91 19.17
N SER A 128 -9.28 6.86 18.43
CA SER A 128 -10.71 6.99 18.15
C SER A 128 -10.93 7.67 16.81
N THR A 129 -12.06 7.43 16.19
CA THR A 129 -12.48 8.09 14.95
C THR A 129 -12.52 9.62 15.08
N SER A 130 -12.88 10.13 16.26
CA SER A 130 -12.91 11.58 16.55
C SER A 130 -11.54 12.25 16.64
N GLU A 131 -10.46 11.50 16.72
CA GLU A 131 -9.08 12.02 16.70
C GLU A 131 -8.50 12.03 15.29
N MET A 132 -9.10 11.28 14.36
CA MET A 132 -8.64 11.24 12.98
C MET A 132 -8.76 12.60 12.31
N ASN A 133 -7.72 13.00 11.61
CA ASN A 133 -7.63 14.25 10.88
C ASN A 133 -6.93 14.05 9.52
N CYS A 134 -6.79 15.13 8.77
CA CYS A 134 -6.16 15.11 7.46
C CYS A 134 -4.72 15.64 7.46
N ASP A 135 -4.17 15.96 8.63
CA ASP A 135 -2.81 16.51 8.76
C ASP A 135 -1.77 15.62 8.05
N VAL A 136 -0.86 16.25 7.32
CA VAL A 136 0.24 15.56 6.65
C VAL A 136 1.27 15.09 7.68
N LEU A 137 1.51 13.79 7.74
CA LEU A 137 2.51 13.19 8.62
C LEU A 137 3.86 12.99 7.92
N ARG A 138 3.85 12.43 6.71
CA ARG A 138 5.06 12.09 5.96
C ARG A 138 4.91 12.47 4.49
N GLY A 139 6.05 12.75 3.85
CA GLY A 139 6.12 13.07 2.42
C GLY A 139 5.83 14.55 2.13
N ASP A 140 5.65 14.85 0.85
CA ASP A 140 5.37 16.18 0.34
C ASP A 140 3.97 16.17 -0.31
N GLU A 141 3.05 16.98 0.21
CA GLU A 141 1.66 17.09 -0.29
C GLU A 141 1.55 17.54 -1.76
N ASN A 142 2.65 18.06 -2.35
CA ASN A 142 2.70 18.34 -3.77
C ASN A 142 2.80 17.07 -4.64
N GLN A 143 3.18 15.93 -4.06
CA GLN A 143 3.22 14.65 -4.76
C GLN A 143 1.80 14.19 -5.14
N VAL A 144 1.72 13.41 -6.23
CA VAL A 144 0.44 12.99 -6.80
C VAL A 144 -0.23 11.90 -5.96
N VAL A 145 0.54 10.97 -5.42
CA VAL A 145 0.01 9.84 -4.68
C VAL A 145 -0.33 10.27 -3.26
N TYR A 146 -1.61 10.30 -2.96
CA TYR A 146 -2.14 10.62 -1.63
C TYR A 146 -2.57 9.34 -0.92
N HIS A 147 -1.90 9.00 0.17
CA HIS A 147 -2.17 7.83 0.98
C HIS A 147 -2.83 8.25 2.30
N MET A 148 -4.13 8.09 2.40
CA MET A 148 -4.90 8.37 3.60
C MET A 148 -4.88 7.15 4.54
N ASN A 149 -4.28 7.30 5.70
CA ASN A 149 -4.30 6.27 6.74
C ASN A 149 -5.66 6.28 7.44
N ASN A 150 -6.29 5.11 7.60
CA ASN A 150 -7.61 4.96 8.21
C ASN A 150 -7.69 3.71 9.08
N TRP A 151 -6.89 3.67 10.14
CA TRP A 151 -6.98 2.63 11.16
C TRP A 151 -6.78 3.22 12.55
N LEU A 152 -7.25 2.50 13.55
CA LEU A 152 -7.16 2.90 14.95
C LEU A 152 -6.18 2.00 15.71
N SER A 153 -5.45 2.60 16.64
CA SER A 153 -4.52 1.91 17.51
C SER A 153 -5.09 1.83 18.94
N ASN A 154 -4.89 0.69 19.60
CA ASN A 154 -5.22 0.56 20.99
C ASN A 154 -4.26 1.37 21.89
N GLN A 155 -4.48 1.34 23.22
CA GLN A 155 -3.71 2.10 24.18
C GLN A 155 -2.20 1.78 24.21
N VAL A 156 -1.80 0.64 23.69
CA VAL A 156 -0.39 0.22 23.61
C VAL A 156 0.20 0.40 22.20
N GLY A 157 -0.55 1.02 21.28
CA GLY A 157 -0.11 1.36 19.93
C GLY A 157 -0.12 0.17 18.96
N LEU A 158 -0.94 -0.84 19.22
CA LEU A 158 -1.21 -1.93 18.30
C LEU A 158 -2.57 -1.72 17.64
N ALA A 159 -2.71 -2.17 16.41
CA ALA A 159 -3.99 -2.17 15.70
C ALA A 159 -5.06 -2.93 16.49
N ASP A 160 -6.30 -2.46 16.47
CA ASP A 160 -7.40 -2.98 17.29
C ASP A 160 -8.57 -3.42 16.42
N PRO A 161 -8.78 -4.75 16.26
CA PRO A 161 -9.87 -5.26 15.45
C PRO A 161 -11.25 -4.87 15.96
N THR A 162 -11.39 -4.57 17.26
CA THR A 162 -12.69 -4.20 17.84
C THR A 162 -13.14 -2.78 17.44
N GLN A 163 -12.25 -1.97 16.91
CA GLN A 163 -12.51 -0.62 16.41
C GLN A 163 -12.56 -0.55 14.88
N ALA A 164 -12.21 -1.65 14.20
CA ALA A 164 -12.15 -1.68 12.75
C ALA A 164 -13.54 -1.47 12.10
N GLU A 165 -14.60 -2.04 12.67
CA GLU A 165 -15.97 -1.85 12.17
C GLU A 165 -16.37 -0.36 12.17
N GLU A 166 -16.00 0.39 13.21
CA GLU A 166 -16.29 1.83 13.30
C GLU A 166 -15.44 2.64 12.32
N ALA A 167 -14.13 2.33 12.22
CA ALA A 167 -13.23 3.04 11.32
C ALA A 167 -13.51 2.73 9.84
N ASN A 168 -14.01 1.54 9.53
CA ASN A 168 -14.32 1.06 8.18
C ASN A 168 -15.82 1.21 7.83
N ASP A 169 -16.60 1.90 8.66
CA ASP A 169 -17.99 2.23 8.33
C ASP A 169 -18.05 3.05 7.04
N VAL A 170 -19.01 2.71 6.16
CA VAL A 170 -19.11 3.32 4.82
C VAL A 170 -19.31 4.83 4.89
N ASP A 171 -20.25 5.27 5.74
CA ASP A 171 -20.59 6.69 5.82
C ASP A 171 -19.42 7.47 6.42
N PHE A 172 -18.75 6.92 7.44
CA PHE A 172 -17.56 7.52 8.04
C PHE A 172 -16.40 7.63 7.04
N LEU A 173 -16.10 6.57 6.30
CA LEU A 173 -15.01 6.58 5.30
C LEU A 173 -15.26 7.58 4.18
N VAL A 174 -16.51 7.66 3.67
CA VAL A 174 -16.88 8.60 2.62
C VAL A 174 -16.81 10.04 3.13
N GLU A 175 -17.34 10.32 4.34
CA GLU A 175 -17.28 11.64 4.94
C GLU A 175 -15.83 12.09 5.14
N ARG A 176 -15.01 11.25 5.76
CA ARG A 176 -13.60 11.54 6.02
C ARG A 176 -12.78 11.73 4.74
N ALA A 177 -13.00 10.88 3.72
CA ALA A 177 -12.32 11.03 2.44
C ALA A 177 -12.67 12.37 1.77
N ASN A 178 -13.93 12.81 1.87
CA ASN A 178 -14.38 14.11 1.34
C ASN A 178 -13.80 15.27 2.12
N GLU A 179 -13.79 15.22 3.45
CA GLU A 179 -13.17 16.24 4.29
C GLU A 179 -11.68 16.42 3.93
N CYS A 180 -10.95 15.32 3.81
CA CYS A 180 -9.54 15.35 3.45
C CYS A 180 -9.32 15.79 2.00
N TRP A 181 -10.22 15.46 1.09
CA TRP A 181 -10.20 15.97 -0.28
C TRP A 181 -10.41 17.49 -0.33
N ASP A 182 -11.41 17.99 0.40
CA ASP A 182 -11.69 19.42 0.47
C ASP A 182 -10.51 20.20 1.06
N GLU A 183 -9.86 19.67 2.10
CA GLU A 183 -8.73 20.31 2.76
C GLU A 183 -7.50 20.40 1.85
N HIS A 184 -7.15 19.34 1.13
CA HIS A 184 -5.94 19.28 0.30
C HIS A 184 -6.19 19.55 -1.18
N GLY A 185 -7.45 19.67 -1.62
CA GLY A 185 -7.79 19.82 -3.03
C GLY A 185 -7.43 18.59 -3.88
N LYS A 186 -7.22 17.43 -3.22
CA LYS A 186 -6.84 16.17 -3.87
C LYS A 186 -7.61 15.01 -3.22
N ARG A 187 -8.24 14.19 -4.07
CA ARG A 187 -8.83 12.93 -3.61
C ARG A 187 -7.74 11.96 -3.14
N PRO A 188 -7.94 11.22 -2.05
CA PRO A 188 -7.05 10.13 -1.68
C PRO A 188 -6.87 9.14 -2.83
N THR A 189 -5.63 8.81 -3.17
CA THR A 189 -5.30 7.75 -4.14
C THR A 189 -5.49 6.38 -3.49
N PHE A 190 -5.11 6.27 -2.22
CA PHE A 190 -5.26 5.07 -1.41
C PHE A 190 -5.87 5.42 -0.06
N ILE A 191 -6.77 4.56 0.41
CA ILE A 191 -7.27 4.56 1.77
C ILE A 191 -6.76 3.27 2.42
N ALA A 192 -5.83 3.39 3.36
CA ALA A 192 -5.26 2.26 4.05
C ALA A 192 -6.08 1.94 5.29
N VAL A 193 -6.58 0.73 5.37
CA VAL A 193 -7.41 0.24 6.47
C VAL A 193 -6.81 -1.03 7.07
N ASP A 194 -7.06 -1.27 8.34
CA ASP A 194 -6.86 -2.57 8.97
C ASP A 194 -8.18 -3.37 8.94
N TRP A 195 -8.08 -4.69 8.94
CA TRP A 195 -9.25 -5.62 8.93
C TRP A 195 -10.30 -5.23 7.89
N TRP A 196 -9.90 -5.26 6.64
CA TRP A 196 -10.74 -4.86 5.50
C TRP A 196 -12.06 -5.67 5.38
N GLU A 197 -12.14 -6.84 6.03
CA GLU A 197 -13.36 -7.65 6.12
C GLU A 197 -14.40 -7.07 7.11
N GLU A 198 -13.98 -6.16 8.01
CA GLU A 198 -14.88 -5.45 8.90
C GLU A 198 -15.37 -4.15 8.24
N GLY A 199 -16.65 -3.90 8.29
CA GLY A 199 -17.27 -2.80 7.55
C GLY A 199 -17.48 -3.13 6.05
N ASP A 200 -17.56 -2.10 5.20
CA ASP A 200 -17.70 -2.27 3.75
C ASP A 200 -16.83 -1.25 3.00
N VAL A 201 -15.52 -1.42 3.11
CA VAL A 201 -14.51 -0.49 2.54
C VAL A 201 -14.56 -0.43 1.01
N VAL A 202 -14.93 -1.53 0.36
CA VAL A 202 -15.10 -1.58 -1.10
C VAL A 202 -16.25 -0.67 -1.53
N ARG A 203 -17.37 -0.74 -0.81
CA ARG A 203 -18.52 0.13 -1.08
C ARG A 203 -18.19 1.60 -0.85
N ALA A 204 -17.44 1.93 0.18
CA ALA A 204 -16.97 3.29 0.42
C ALA A 204 -16.10 3.80 -0.75
N ALA A 205 -15.14 2.99 -1.23
CA ALA A 205 -14.31 3.34 -2.37
C ALA A 205 -15.14 3.55 -3.66
N GLU A 206 -16.14 2.71 -3.91
CA GLU A 206 -17.08 2.89 -5.03
C GLU A 206 -17.81 4.24 -4.95
N LEU A 207 -18.34 4.58 -3.77
CA LEU A 207 -19.09 5.84 -3.57
C LEU A 207 -18.20 7.07 -3.74
N ILE A 208 -16.95 7.02 -3.28
CA ILE A 208 -15.97 8.09 -3.45
C ILE A 208 -15.64 8.25 -4.94
N ASN A 209 -15.48 7.15 -5.68
CA ASN A 209 -15.18 7.18 -7.12
C ASN A 209 -16.35 7.73 -7.96
N LEU A 210 -17.60 7.49 -7.56
CA LEU A 210 -18.78 8.00 -8.26
C LEU A 210 -18.94 9.53 -8.16
N GLN A 211 -18.27 10.19 -7.21
CA GLN A 211 -18.34 11.65 -7.05
C GLN A 211 -17.63 12.40 -8.18
N ASP A 212 -16.62 11.82 -8.80
CA ASP A 212 -15.91 12.40 -9.94
C ASP A 212 -16.77 12.43 -11.23
N GLU A 213 -17.81 11.59 -11.32
CA GLU A 213 -18.69 11.54 -12.50
C GLU A 213 -19.79 12.60 -12.47
N ALA A 214 -19.89 13.36 -11.37
CA ALA A 214 -20.99 14.31 -11.14
C ALA A 214 -20.63 15.77 -11.44
N ASP A 215 -19.37 16.10 -11.69
CA ASP A 215 -18.86 17.44 -12.08
C ASP A 215 -18.54 17.50 -13.59
#